data_16df8145529a02e8ad547d6fd041f0fb
#
_entry.id   16df8145529a02e8ad547d6fd041f0fb
#
_cell.length_a   1.000
_cell.length_b   1.000
_cell.length_c   1.000
_cell.angle_alpha   90.00
_cell.angle_beta   90.00
_cell.angle_gamma   90.00
#
_symmetry.space_group_name_H-M   'P 1'
#
loop_
_entity.id
_entity.type
_entity.pdbx_description
1 polymer ?
#
loop_
_entity_poly.entity_id
_entity_poly.type
_entity_poly.pdbx_seq_one_letter_code
_entity_poly.pdbx_strand_id
1 'polypeptide(L)'
;MSLNGGAAAVFFDLDGTLIDTAPDMIAVLQQMQKDLGDDPVDYDLGRSHVSNGSQGLVRLAFGELDDEPRLALQQDYLDRYSNKLCEETSLFPGLAEMLDEFDRHDRPWGVVTNKPAFLTEPLMSALGLKPRSSAIVSGDTLSVRKPDPGPLLHACDLAGVEPANTIYVGDAARDIEAGRSAGMATVGALYGYVTAEDDPDGWGADTLVRSSPELASLLIKAFNL
;
A
#
# COMPACT_ATOMS: atom_id res chain seq x y z
N MET A 1 21.55 4.19 -3.19
CA MET A 1 22.12 3.55 -1.97
C MET A 1 22.21 2.05 -2.18
N SER A 2 23.25 1.37 -1.71
CA SER A 2 23.30 -0.09 -1.83
C SER A 2 22.45 -0.73 -0.73
N LEU A 3 21.46 -1.54 -1.08
CA LEU A 3 20.66 -2.33 -0.14
C LEU A 3 21.49 -3.43 0.58
N ASN A 4 22.80 -3.39 0.47
CA ASN A 4 23.74 -4.39 1.00
C ASN A 4 24.10 -4.11 2.46
N GLY A 5 23.26 -4.56 3.38
CA GLY A 5 23.58 -4.68 4.81
C GLY A 5 23.73 -3.36 5.57
N GLY A 6 22.79 -3.05 6.45
CA GLY A 6 22.80 -1.87 7.31
C GLY A 6 21.47 -1.14 7.42
N ALA A 7 20.41 -1.68 6.79
CA ALA A 7 19.07 -1.16 6.98
C ALA A 7 18.64 -1.31 8.46
N ALA A 8 18.10 -0.22 9.02
CA ALA A 8 17.62 -0.18 10.40
C ALA A 8 16.11 -0.45 10.49
N ALA A 9 15.34 -0.03 9.47
CA ALA A 9 13.89 -0.20 9.41
C ALA A 9 13.41 -0.36 7.97
N VAL A 10 12.20 -0.88 7.80
CA VAL A 10 11.47 -0.89 6.54
C VAL A 10 10.05 -0.40 6.73
N PHE A 11 9.60 0.47 5.83
CA PHE A 11 8.20 0.88 5.74
C PHE A 11 7.61 0.46 4.41
N PHE A 12 6.33 0.13 4.43
CA PHE A 12 5.59 -0.37 3.28
C PHE A 12 4.40 0.55 2.98
N ASP A 13 4.07 0.71 1.70
CA ASP A 13 2.67 0.98 1.37
C ASP A 13 1.81 -0.22 1.79
N LEU A 14 0.53 -0.02 1.90
CA LEU A 14 -0.40 -1.05 2.39
C LEU A 14 -0.99 -1.84 1.23
N ASP A 15 -1.92 -1.21 0.48
CA ASP A 15 -2.68 -1.83 -0.60
C ASP A 15 -1.76 -2.13 -1.81
N GLY A 16 -1.67 -3.37 -2.24
CA GLY A 16 -0.81 -3.77 -3.37
C GLY A 16 0.66 -3.97 -3.04
N THR A 17 1.07 -3.66 -1.82
CA THR A 17 2.47 -3.80 -1.40
C THR A 17 2.63 -4.80 -0.26
N LEU A 18 2.07 -4.51 0.92
CA LEU A 18 2.12 -5.44 2.06
C LEU A 18 0.96 -6.42 2.04
N ILE A 19 -0.23 -5.95 1.68
CA ILE A 19 -1.47 -6.74 1.68
C ILE A 19 -2.18 -6.68 0.33
N ASP A 20 -2.81 -7.79 -0.06
CA ASP A 20 -3.70 -7.88 -1.22
C ASP A 20 -5.14 -7.57 -0.79
N THR A 21 -5.55 -6.32 -0.98
CA THR A 21 -6.91 -5.84 -0.67
C THR A 21 -7.84 -5.90 -1.87
N ALA A 22 -7.34 -6.21 -3.06
CA ALA A 22 -8.13 -6.22 -4.28
C ALA A 22 -9.37 -7.13 -4.21
N PRO A 23 -9.31 -8.35 -3.62
CA PRO A 23 -10.48 -9.21 -3.56
C PRO A 23 -11.68 -8.52 -2.93
N ASP A 24 -11.52 -7.92 -1.75
CA ASP A 24 -12.62 -7.24 -1.06
C ASP A 24 -13.02 -5.94 -1.76
N MET A 25 -12.04 -5.14 -2.18
CA MET A 25 -12.29 -3.85 -2.84
C MET A 25 -13.06 -4.00 -4.15
N ILE A 26 -12.69 -5.00 -4.97
CA ILE A 26 -13.36 -5.25 -6.24
C ILE A 26 -14.72 -5.93 -6.06
N ALA A 27 -14.86 -6.85 -5.09
CA ALA A 27 -16.16 -7.47 -4.78
C ALA A 27 -17.20 -6.41 -4.39
N VAL A 28 -16.80 -5.41 -3.59
CA VAL A 28 -17.67 -4.27 -3.23
C VAL A 28 -18.05 -3.44 -4.46
N LEU A 29 -17.08 -3.10 -5.31
CA LEU A 29 -17.31 -2.33 -6.53
C LEU A 29 -18.27 -3.04 -7.48
N GLN A 30 -18.03 -4.32 -7.74
CA GLN A 30 -18.89 -5.16 -8.61
C GLN A 30 -20.31 -5.32 -8.04
N GLN A 31 -20.46 -5.44 -6.71
CA GLN A 31 -21.78 -5.50 -6.11
C GLN A 31 -22.52 -4.17 -6.23
N MET A 32 -21.83 -3.05 -6.07
CA MET A 32 -22.38 -1.71 -6.26
C MET A 32 -22.87 -1.49 -7.70
N GLN A 33 -22.09 -1.90 -8.71
CA GLN A 33 -22.50 -1.85 -10.12
C GLN A 33 -23.77 -2.68 -10.36
N LYS A 34 -23.84 -3.92 -9.86
CA LYS A 34 -25.03 -4.77 -9.99
C LYS A 34 -26.28 -4.15 -9.36
N ASP A 35 -26.15 -3.54 -8.17
CA ASP A 35 -27.25 -2.88 -7.47
C ASP A 35 -27.78 -1.67 -8.26
N LEU A 36 -26.93 -1.02 -9.04
CA LEU A 36 -27.28 0.11 -9.91
C LEU A 36 -27.74 -0.31 -11.33
N GLY A 37 -27.64 -1.61 -11.65
CA GLY A 37 -28.05 -2.16 -12.94
C GLY A 37 -26.99 -2.10 -14.03
N ASP A 38 -25.71 -1.86 -13.64
CA ASP A 38 -24.57 -1.84 -14.54
C ASP A 38 -23.87 -3.21 -14.60
N ASP A 39 -23.16 -3.46 -15.68
CA ASP A 39 -22.30 -4.65 -15.82
C ASP A 39 -21.06 -4.51 -14.92
N PRO A 40 -20.72 -5.55 -14.13
CA PRO A 40 -19.55 -5.50 -13.28
C PRO A 40 -18.25 -5.37 -14.06
N VAL A 41 -17.34 -4.55 -13.56
CA VAL A 41 -15.97 -4.46 -14.07
C VAL A 41 -15.28 -5.82 -13.99
N ASP A 42 -14.44 -6.13 -15.01
CA ASP A 42 -13.56 -7.30 -14.97
C ASP A 42 -12.64 -7.24 -13.74
N TYR A 43 -12.41 -8.39 -13.09
CA TYR A 43 -11.62 -8.46 -11.86
C TYR A 43 -10.18 -7.99 -12.06
N ASP A 44 -9.51 -8.46 -13.11
CA ASP A 44 -8.09 -8.14 -13.36
C ASP A 44 -7.91 -6.66 -13.72
N LEU A 45 -8.87 -6.12 -14.50
CA LEU A 45 -8.91 -4.69 -14.78
C LEU A 45 -9.15 -3.88 -13.50
N GLY A 46 -10.13 -4.26 -12.68
CA GLY A 46 -10.39 -3.61 -11.39
C GLY A 46 -9.17 -3.67 -10.47
N ARG A 47 -8.55 -4.86 -10.36
CA ARG A 47 -7.37 -5.10 -9.53
C ARG A 47 -6.22 -4.15 -9.85
N SER A 48 -5.88 -3.96 -11.11
CA SER A 48 -4.78 -3.07 -11.53
C SER A 48 -5.03 -1.59 -11.15
N HIS A 49 -6.28 -1.20 -10.90
CA HIS A 49 -6.65 0.17 -10.55
C HIS A 49 -6.83 0.41 -9.02
N VAL A 50 -6.67 -0.62 -8.19
CA VAL A 50 -6.87 -0.50 -6.73
C VAL A 50 -5.96 0.56 -6.10
N SER A 51 -4.70 0.67 -6.53
CA SER A 51 -3.77 1.70 -6.04
C SER A 51 -4.24 3.12 -6.32
N ASN A 52 -5.19 3.33 -7.25
CA ASN A 52 -5.81 4.64 -7.49
C ASN A 52 -6.89 4.98 -6.43
N GLY A 53 -7.14 4.09 -5.47
CA GLY A 53 -8.07 4.26 -4.37
C GLY A 53 -9.54 4.31 -4.80
N SER A 54 -10.43 4.66 -3.87
CA SER A 54 -11.87 4.71 -4.12
C SER A 54 -12.27 5.64 -5.27
N GLN A 55 -11.58 6.75 -5.43
CA GLN A 55 -11.85 7.69 -6.53
C GLN A 55 -11.54 7.06 -7.90
N GLY A 56 -10.38 6.39 -8.02
CA GLY A 56 -9.99 5.71 -9.26
C GLY A 56 -10.92 4.55 -9.60
N LEU A 57 -11.33 3.77 -8.60
CA LEU A 57 -12.25 2.66 -8.78
C LEU A 57 -13.66 3.12 -9.19
N VAL A 58 -14.18 4.17 -8.58
CA VAL A 58 -15.48 4.76 -8.97
C VAL A 58 -15.43 5.30 -10.39
N ARG A 59 -14.34 5.99 -10.76
CA ARG A 59 -14.13 6.48 -12.13
C ARG A 59 -14.05 5.34 -13.14
N LEU A 60 -13.35 4.25 -12.80
CA LEU A 60 -13.26 3.05 -13.64
C LEU A 60 -14.64 2.42 -13.89
N ALA A 61 -15.44 2.31 -12.83
CA ALA A 61 -16.73 1.60 -12.87
C ALA A 61 -17.86 2.41 -13.51
N PHE A 62 -17.86 3.75 -13.33
CA PHE A 62 -18.98 4.62 -13.69
C PHE A 62 -18.61 5.74 -14.67
N GLY A 63 -17.33 5.79 -15.11
CA GLY A 63 -16.84 6.79 -16.06
C GLY A 63 -16.61 8.17 -15.43
N GLU A 64 -16.48 9.16 -16.32
CA GLU A 64 -16.33 10.56 -15.90
C GLU A 64 -17.69 11.13 -15.50
N LEU A 65 -17.78 11.58 -14.28
CA LEU A 65 -19.00 12.17 -13.68
C LEU A 65 -18.69 13.56 -13.12
N ASP A 66 -19.72 14.39 -13.05
CA ASP A 66 -19.68 15.65 -12.31
C ASP A 66 -19.37 15.38 -10.83
N ASP A 67 -18.90 16.40 -10.12
CA ASP A 67 -18.41 16.26 -8.74
C ASP A 67 -19.46 15.71 -7.78
N GLU A 68 -20.71 16.19 -7.84
CA GLU A 68 -21.76 15.77 -6.91
C GLU A 68 -22.09 14.26 -7.02
N PRO A 69 -22.46 13.69 -8.20
CA PRO A 69 -22.72 12.26 -8.32
C PRO A 69 -21.46 11.42 -8.07
N ARG A 70 -20.28 11.87 -8.49
CA ARG A 70 -19.01 11.16 -8.24
C ARG A 70 -18.72 11.03 -6.73
N LEU A 71 -18.87 12.11 -5.97
CA LEU A 71 -18.65 12.11 -4.52
C LEU A 71 -19.67 11.23 -3.79
N ALA A 72 -20.94 11.22 -4.24
CA ALA A 72 -21.97 10.36 -3.67
C ALA A 72 -21.65 8.88 -3.89
N LEU A 73 -21.24 8.47 -5.09
CA LEU A 73 -20.82 7.11 -5.39
C LEU A 73 -19.56 6.70 -4.63
N GLN A 74 -18.58 7.61 -4.50
CA GLN A 74 -17.38 7.37 -3.73
C GLN A 74 -17.69 7.14 -2.24
N GLN A 75 -18.61 7.93 -1.67
CA GLN A 75 -19.03 7.74 -0.27
C GLN A 75 -19.76 6.42 -0.08
N ASP A 76 -20.72 6.05 -0.97
CA ASP A 76 -21.40 4.75 -0.93
C ASP A 76 -20.41 3.59 -1.03
N TYR A 77 -19.43 3.70 -1.93
CA TYR A 77 -18.37 2.69 -2.04
C TYR A 77 -17.58 2.55 -0.73
N LEU A 78 -17.16 3.66 -0.13
CA LEU A 78 -16.40 3.66 1.12
C LEU A 78 -17.20 3.07 2.28
N ASP A 79 -18.49 3.41 2.38
CA ASP A 79 -19.39 2.89 3.41
C ASP A 79 -19.57 1.37 3.25
N ARG A 80 -19.78 0.88 2.03
CA ARG A 80 -19.88 -0.56 1.75
C ARG A 80 -18.57 -1.28 2.05
N TYR A 81 -17.43 -0.74 1.61
CA TYR A 81 -16.12 -1.34 1.82
C TYR A 81 -15.75 -1.38 3.31
N SER A 82 -16.06 -0.33 4.07
CA SER A 82 -15.81 -0.31 5.52
C SER A 82 -16.54 -1.41 6.28
N ASN A 83 -17.69 -1.88 5.78
CA ASN A 83 -18.45 -2.97 6.36
C ASN A 83 -17.99 -4.38 5.90
N LYS A 84 -17.07 -4.46 4.94
CA LYS A 84 -16.55 -5.71 4.37
C LYS A 84 -15.02 -5.77 4.38
N LEU A 85 -14.40 -5.05 5.28
CA LEU A 85 -12.94 -5.06 5.45
C LEU A 85 -12.45 -6.45 5.87
N CYS A 86 -11.44 -6.96 5.16
CA CYS A 86 -10.72 -8.17 5.55
C CYS A 86 -11.57 -9.46 5.53
N GLU A 87 -12.48 -9.61 4.55
CA GLU A 87 -13.15 -10.88 4.28
C GLU A 87 -12.22 -11.85 3.52
N GLU A 88 -11.57 -11.36 2.45
CA GLU A 88 -10.61 -12.10 1.61
C GLU A 88 -9.21 -11.45 1.59
N THR A 89 -9.06 -10.27 2.18
CA THR A 89 -7.78 -9.55 2.25
C THR A 89 -6.76 -10.33 3.08
N SER A 90 -5.54 -10.45 2.58
CA SER A 90 -4.44 -11.14 3.26
C SER A 90 -3.08 -10.51 2.93
N LEU A 91 -2.03 -10.85 3.68
CA LEU A 91 -0.67 -10.51 3.28
C LEU A 91 -0.31 -11.21 1.97
N PHE A 92 0.51 -10.54 1.15
CA PHE A 92 1.08 -11.22 0.00
C PHE A 92 1.96 -12.41 0.42
N PRO A 93 2.06 -13.46 -0.42
CA PRO A 93 2.81 -14.68 -0.10
C PRO A 93 4.25 -14.42 0.38
N GLY A 94 4.66 -15.06 1.48
CA GLY A 94 6.00 -14.94 2.05
C GLY A 94 6.25 -13.71 2.93
N LEU A 95 5.32 -12.74 2.95
CA LEU A 95 5.50 -11.53 3.77
C LEU A 95 5.14 -11.76 5.24
N ALA A 96 4.25 -12.70 5.55
CA ALA A 96 3.96 -13.04 6.94
C ALA A 96 5.20 -13.61 7.64
N GLU A 97 5.86 -14.59 7.02
CA GLU A 97 7.08 -15.22 7.51
C GLU A 97 8.24 -14.20 7.62
N MET A 98 8.34 -13.29 6.65
CA MET A 98 9.33 -12.21 6.69
C MET A 98 9.09 -11.27 7.88
N LEU A 99 7.85 -10.85 8.14
CA LEU A 99 7.53 -10.03 9.30
C LEU A 99 7.78 -10.75 10.62
N ASP A 100 7.57 -12.07 10.68
CA ASP A 100 7.90 -12.89 11.85
C ASP A 100 9.42 -12.92 12.12
N GLU A 101 10.25 -12.91 11.05
CA GLU A 101 11.71 -12.77 11.20
C GLU A 101 12.07 -11.37 11.73
N PHE A 102 11.44 -10.32 11.23
CA PHE A 102 11.69 -8.96 11.70
C PHE A 102 11.35 -8.81 13.19
N ASP A 103 10.20 -9.32 13.62
CA ASP A 103 9.79 -9.28 15.03
C ASP A 103 10.76 -10.08 15.91
N ARG A 104 11.22 -11.27 15.44
CA ARG A 104 12.17 -12.13 16.18
C ARG A 104 13.53 -11.46 16.43
N HIS A 105 13.91 -10.54 15.54
CA HIS A 105 15.20 -9.84 15.59
C HIS A 105 15.06 -8.36 15.97
N ASP A 106 13.91 -7.96 16.53
CA ASP A 106 13.60 -6.58 16.93
C ASP A 106 13.89 -5.56 15.81
N ARG A 107 13.55 -5.91 14.55
CA ARG A 107 13.71 -5.02 13.41
C ARG A 107 12.45 -4.21 13.19
N PRO A 108 12.50 -2.87 13.34
CA PRO A 108 11.33 -2.02 13.15
C PRO A 108 10.79 -2.11 11.73
N TRP A 109 9.48 -2.29 11.62
CA TRP A 109 8.75 -2.17 10.36
C TRP A 109 7.44 -1.42 10.58
N GLY A 110 6.87 -0.85 9.53
CA GLY A 110 5.63 -0.10 9.63
C GLY A 110 4.96 0.14 8.28
N VAL A 111 3.86 0.87 8.33
CA VAL A 111 3.02 1.17 7.17
C VAL A 111 2.88 2.68 6.99
N VAL A 112 3.06 3.14 5.74
CA VAL A 112 2.77 4.52 5.32
C VAL A 112 1.93 4.47 4.06
N THR A 113 0.64 4.79 4.18
CA THR A 113 -0.33 4.63 3.10
C THR A 113 -1.15 5.90 2.85
N ASN A 114 -1.67 6.05 1.62
CA ASN A 114 -2.65 7.10 1.30
C ASN A 114 -4.10 6.70 1.65
N LYS A 115 -4.30 5.45 2.11
CA LYS A 115 -5.59 4.97 2.62
C LYS A 115 -5.95 5.72 3.91
N PRO A 116 -7.19 6.21 4.09
CA PRO A 116 -7.58 6.95 5.28
C PRO A 116 -7.59 6.06 6.54
N ALA A 117 -7.37 6.67 7.70
CA ALA A 117 -7.20 5.99 8.98
C ALA A 117 -8.42 5.12 9.36
N PHE A 118 -9.65 5.57 9.06
CA PHE A 118 -10.87 4.82 9.38
C PHE A 118 -10.97 3.46 8.66
N LEU A 119 -10.20 3.25 7.58
CA LEU A 119 -10.04 1.98 6.88
C LEU A 119 -8.73 1.26 7.27
N THR A 120 -7.64 2.02 7.39
CA THR A 120 -6.31 1.46 7.70
C THR A 120 -6.27 0.80 9.08
N GLU A 121 -6.76 1.49 10.10
CA GLU A 121 -6.71 1.04 11.49
C GLU A 121 -7.48 -0.28 11.75
N PRO A 122 -8.75 -0.41 11.29
CA PRO A 122 -9.47 -1.68 11.43
C PRO A 122 -8.83 -2.82 10.64
N LEU A 123 -8.32 -2.55 9.44
CA LEU A 123 -7.68 -3.53 8.58
C LEU A 123 -6.38 -4.07 9.21
N MET A 124 -5.50 -3.19 9.67
CA MET A 124 -4.28 -3.57 10.39
C MET A 124 -4.59 -4.36 11.67
N SER A 125 -5.70 -4.03 12.35
CA SER A 125 -6.15 -4.75 13.55
C SER A 125 -6.68 -6.14 13.20
N ALA A 126 -7.51 -6.27 12.16
CA ALA A 126 -8.08 -7.55 11.72
C ALA A 126 -7.00 -8.55 11.29
N LEU A 127 -5.92 -8.06 10.67
CA LEU A 127 -4.76 -8.87 10.27
C LEU A 127 -3.77 -9.11 11.41
N GLY A 128 -4.00 -8.58 12.62
CA GLY A 128 -3.08 -8.71 13.75
C GLY A 128 -1.76 -7.95 13.60
N LEU A 129 -1.69 -7.03 12.63
CA LEU A 129 -0.47 -6.30 12.27
C LEU A 129 -0.26 -5.03 13.11
N LYS A 130 -1.34 -4.44 13.63
CA LYS A 130 -1.29 -3.18 14.39
C LYS A 130 -0.35 -3.22 15.59
N PRO A 131 -0.40 -4.22 16.50
CA PRO A 131 0.47 -4.27 17.67
C PRO A 131 1.95 -4.59 17.33
N ARG A 132 2.24 -5.06 16.12
CA ARG A 132 3.58 -5.44 15.65
C ARG A 132 4.29 -4.29 14.95
N SER A 133 3.51 -3.34 14.42
CA SER A 133 4.01 -2.23 13.61
C SER A 133 4.59 -1.11 14.48
N SER A 134 5.79 -0.65 14.18
CA SER A 134 6.46 0.47 14.86
C SER A 134 5.89 1.83 14.45
N ALA A 135 5.25 1.92 13.29
CA ALA A 135 4.58 3.11 12.80
C ALA A 135 3.42 2.75 11.86
N ILE A 136 2.29 3.45 12.00
CA ILE A 136 1.17 3.42 11.05
C ILE A 136 0.84 4.87 10.72
N VAL A 137 1.07 5.27 9.47
CA VAL A 137 0.78 6.60 8.96
C VAL A 137 -0.23 6.46 7.82
N SER A 138 -1.44 6.93 8.06
CA SER A 138 -2.57 6.90 7.12
C SER A 138 -2.64 8.17 6.28
N GLY A 139 -3.43 8.17 5.21
CA GLY A 139 -3.53 9.26 4.26
C GLY A 139 -4.08 10.59 4.81
N ASP A 140 -4.65 10.55 6.01
CA ASP A 140 -5.21 11.69 6.75
C ASP A 140 -4.54 11.92 8.13
N THR A 141 -3.43 11.22 8.40
CA THR A 141 -2.62 11.44 9.62
C THR A 141 -1.97 12.83 9.61
N LEU A 142 -1.51 13.27 8.44
CA LEU A 142 -0.94 14.60 8.22
C LEU A 142 -1.78 15.38 7.20
N SER A 143 -1.50 16.68 7.06
CA SER A 143 -2.13 17.53 6.03
C SER A 143 -1.59 17.25 4.61
N VAL A 144 -0.53 16.48 4.50
CA VAL A 144 0.12 16.05 3.25
C VAL A 144 0.12 14.53 3.16
N ARG A 145 0.22 14.01 1.93
CA ARG A 145 0.25 12.57 1.64
C ARG A 145 1.25 12.28 0.51
N LYS A 146 1.63 11.02 0.32
CA LYS A 146 2.50 10.62 -0.80
C LYS A 146 1.96 11.16 -2.13
N PRO A 147 2.78 11.77 -3.00
CA PRO A 147 4.24 11.70 -3.04
C PRO A 147 5.02 12.68 -2.15
N ASP A 148 4.37 13.49 -1.31
CA ASP A 148 5.11 14.30 -0.31
C ASP A 148 5.88 13.39 0.65
N PRO A 149 7.15 13.69 1.00
CA PRO A 149 7.95 12.87 1.91
C PRO A 149 7.51 12.96 3.37
N GLY A 150 6.71 13.93 3.75
CA GLY A 150 6.29 14.18 5.13
C GLY A 150 5.76 12.96 5.87
N PRO A 151 4.85 12.14 5.30
CA PRO A 151 4.37 10.91 5.93
C PRO A 151 5.47 9.89 6.26
N LEU A 152 6.48 9.76 5.38
CA LEU A 152 7.59 8.84 5.56
C LEU A 152 8.56 9.33 6.65
N LEU A 153 8.85 10.62 6.66
CA LEU A 153 9.65 11.25 7.70
C LEU A 153 8.98 11.13 9.07
N HIS A 154 7.67 11.34 9.12
CA HIS A 154 6.89 11.14 10.34
C HIS A 154 6.93 9.68 10.84
N ALA A 155 6.88 8.70 9.94
CA ALA A 155 7.03 7.30 10.31
C ALA A 155 8.41 7.00 10.89
N CYS A 156 9.47 7.63 10.36
CA CYS A 156 10.82 7.53 10.94
C CYS A 156 10.87 8.11 12.35
N ASP A 157 10.26 9.27 12.59
CA ASP A 157 10.19 9.89 13.91
C ASP A 157 9.48 8.97 14.93
N LEU A 158 8.34 8.36 14.52
CA LEU A 158 7.59 7.42 15.36
C LEU A 158 8.40 6.18 15.71
N ALA A 159 9.15 5.65 14.76
CA ALA A 159 9.96 4.43 14.93
C ALA A 159 11.34 4.70 15.54
N GLY A 160 11.77 5.97 15.68
CA GLY A 160 13.08 6.35 16.18
C GLY A 160 14.23 5.95 15.27
N VAL A 161 14.04 6.03 13.94
CA VAL A 161 15.02 5.62 12.93
C VAL A 161 15.36 6.75 11.97
N GLU A 162 16.57 6.71 11.39
CA GLU A 162 17.01 7.69 10.40
C GLU A 162 16.52 7.31 8.99
N PRO A 163 15.98 8.25 8.20
CA PRO A 163 15.54 7.98 6.83
C PRO A 163 16.63 7.35 5.95
N ALA A 164 17.88 7.80 6.08
CA ALA A 164 19.02 7.29 5.32
C ALA A 164 19.33 5.80 5.58
N ASN A 165 18.85 5.24 6.70
CA ASN A 165 18.99 3.84 7.08
C ASN A 165 17.69 3.05 6.94
N THR A 166 16.69 3.63 6.26
CA THR A 166 15.35 3.04 6.11
C THR A 166 15.09 2.70 4.65
N ILE A 167 14.41 1.57 4.43
CA ILE A 167 13.90 1.15 3.12
C ILE A 167 12.42 1.48 3.06
N TYR A 168 11.98 2.07 1.94
CA TYR A 168 10.56 2.22 1.63
C TYR A 168 10.17 1.34 0.46
N VAL A 169 9.07 0.60 0.60
CA VAL A 169 8.54 -0.32 -0.42
C VAL A 169 7.15 0.14 -0.85
N GLY A 170 6.91 0.25 -2.16
CA GLY A 170 5.61 0.60 -2.70
C GLY A 170 5.41 0.12 -4.14
N ASP A 171 4.17 0.10 -4.60
CA ASP A 171 3.77 -0.41 -5.92
C ASP A 171 3.37 0.70 -6.92
N ALA A 172 3.63 1.97 -6.60
CA ALA A 172 3.29 3.10 -7.46
C ALA A 172 4.40 4.15 -7.52
N ALA A 173 4.41 4.95 -8.60
CA ALA A 173 5.37 6.04 -8.81
C ALA A 173 5.44 7.00 -7.62
N ARG A 174 4.28 7.35 -7.01
CA ARG A 174 4.19 8.25 -5.84
C ARG A 174 4.93 7.72 -4.62
N ASP A 175 5.05 6.39 -4.48
CA ASP A 175 5.75 5.74 -3.37
C ASP A 175 7.24 5.93 -3.50
N ILE A 176 7.74 5.69 -4.72
CA ILE A 176 9.15 5.83 -5.04
C ILE A 176 9.58 7.30 -4.96
N GLU A 177 8.74 8.22 -5.45
CA GLU A 177 8.99 9.67 -5.34
C GLU A 177 9.06 10.12 -3.87
N ALA A 178 8.09 9.68 -3.03
CA ALA A 178 8.08 9.99 -1.60
C ALA A 178 9.32 9.44 -0.88
N GLY A 179 9.67 8.15 -1.13
CA GLY A 179 10.84 7.51 -0.52
C GLY A 179 12.15 8.20 -0.89
N ARG A 180 12.35 8.49 -2.16
CA ARG A 180 13.53 9.24 -2.65
C ARG A 180 13.62 10.64 -2.05
N SER A 181 12.49 11.36 -2.01
CA SER A 181 12.42 12.70 -1.45
C SER A 181 12.66 12.71 0.07
N ALA A 182 12.33 11.62 0.77
CA ALA A 182 12.66 11.42 2.17
C ALA A 182 14.11 10.98 2.43
N GLY A 183 14.88 10.68 1.37
CA GLY A 183 16.26 10.20 1.47
C GLY A 183 16.39 8.72 1.86
N MET A 184 15.35 7.93 1.65
CA MET A 184 15.30 6.49 1.88
C MET A 184 15.79 5.70 0.66
N ALA A 185 16.24 4.46 0.89
CA ALA A 185 16.34 3.47 -0.19
C ALA A 185 14.93 3.02 -0.61
N THR A 186 14.71 2.80 -1.91
CA THR A 186 13.38 2.52 -2.45
C THR A 186 13.31 1.20 -3.20
N VAL A 187 12.22 0.46 -2.98
CA VAL A 187 11.93 -0.79 -3.69
C VAL A 187 10.55 -0.69 -4.35
N GLY A 188 10.51 -0.86 -5.67
CA GLY A 188 9.26 -0.93 -6.42
C GLY A 188 8.71 -2.36 -6.47
N ALA A 189 7.48 -2.55 -6.00
CA ALA A 189 6.80 -3.84 -5.91
C ALA A 189 5.93 -4.10 -7.16
N LEU A 190 6.50 -4.71 -8.21
CA LEU A 190 5.80 -4.95 -9.48
C LEU A 190 4.74 -6.05 -9.42
N TYR A 191 4.61 -6.75 -8.32
CA TYR A 191 3.55 -7.73 -8.07
C TYR A 191 2.25 -7.08 -7.57
N GLY A 192 2.31 -5.77 -7.26
CA GLY A 192 1.21 -4.97 -6.77
C GLY A 192 0.18 -4.60 -7.86
N TYR A 193 -0.44 -3.45 -7.70
CA TYR A 193 -1.52 -3.00 -8.58
C TYR A 193 -0.98 -2.04 -9.66
N VAL A 194 -0.08 -2.56 -10.48
CA VAL A 194 0.55 -1.82 -11.57
C VAL A 194 -0.30 -1.93 -12.83
N THR A 195 -0.65 -0.81 -13.45
CA THR A 195 -1.43 -0.76 -14.69
C THR A 195 -0.54 -0.93 -15.92
N ALA A 196 -1.16 -1.15 -17.09
CA ALA A 196 -0.43 -1.23 -18.36
C ALA A 196 0.15 0.11 -18.82
N GLU A 197 -0.37 1.22 -18.28
CA GLU A 197 0.07 2.59 -18.56
C GLU A 197 1.23 3.04 -17.67
N ASP A 198 1.49 2.30 -16.57
CA ASP A 198 2.62 2.59 -15.70
C ASP A 198 3.95 2.25 -16.37
N ASP A 199 4.97 3.06 -16.10
CA ASP A 199 6.36 2.83 -16.49
C ASP A 199 7.24 2.64 -15.24
N PRO A 200 7.24 1.44 -14.63
CA PRO A 200 8.00 1.20 -13.40
C PRO A 200 9.51 1.42 -13.54
N ASP A 201 10.07 1.18 -14.71
CA ASP A 201 11.49 1.46 -14.98
C ASP A 201 11.80 2.97 -14.92
N GLY A 202 10.79 3.79 -15.24
CA GLY A 202 10.87 5.25 -15.16
C GLY A 202 10.64 5.82 -13.74
N TRP A 203 10.17 5.05 -12.76
CA TRP A 203 9.95 5.55 -11.38
C TRP A 203 11.25 5.95 -10.67
N GLY A 204 12.38 5.34 -11.07
CA GLY A 204 13.69 5.61 -10.48
C GLY A 204 13.86 4.97 -9.10
N ALA A 205 13.23 3.83 -8.84
CA ALA A 205 13.48 3.02 -7.66
C ALA A 205 14.91 2.46 -7.66
N ASP A 206 15.51 2.30 -6.47
CA ASP A 206 16.83 1.67 -6.35
C ASP A 206 16.80 0.20 -6.77
N THR A 207 15.67 -0.48 -6.57
CA THR A 207 15.45 -1.89 -6.95
C THR A 207 13.99 -2.10 -7.32
N LEU A 208 13.73 -2.97 -8.30
CA LEU A 208 12.40 -3.47 -8.65
C LEU A 208 12.33 -4.96 -8.34
N VAL A 209 11.24 -5.42 -7.72
CA VAL A 209 10.96 -6.83 -7.43
C VAL A 209 9.66 -7.26 -8.12
N ARG A 210 9.65 -8.48 -8.67
CA ARG A 210 8.53 -8.98 -9.48
C ARG A 210 7.59 -9.89 -8.70
N SER A 211 7.95 -10.27 -7.48
CA SER A 211 7.11 -11.10 -6.62
C SER A 211 7.36 -10.77 -5.14
N SER A 212 6.36 -11.02 -4.30
CA SER A 212 6.50 -10.83 -2.85
C SER A 212 7.51 -11.78 -2.19
N PRO A 213 7.73 -13.04 -2.63
CA PRO A 213 8.83 -13.85 -2.14
C PRO A 213 10.22 -13.29 -2.51
N GLU A 214 10.35 -12.63 -3.68
CA GLU A 214 11.58 -11.93 -4.05
C GLU A 214 11.83 -10.73 -3.12
N LEU A 215 10.78 -9.95 -2.80
CA LEU A 215 10.86 -8.88 -1.82
C LEU A 215 11.29 -9.41 -0.44
N ALA A 216 10.65 -10.47 0.05
CA ALA A 216 11.00 -11.08 1.33
C ALA A 216 12.49 -11.49 1.38
N SER A 217 12.97 -12.17 0.34
CA SER A 217 14.38 -12.58 0.24
C SER A 217 15.34 -11.39 0.20
N LEU A 218 14.97 -10.32 -0.52
CA LEU A 218 15.76 -9.09 -0.60
C LEU A 218 15.88 -8.42 0.77
N LEU A 219 14.75 -8.29 1.48
CA LEU A 219 14.71 -7.62 2.79
C LEU A 219 15.43 -8.43 3.87
N ILE A 220 15.22 -9.73 3.95
CA ILE A 220 15.96 -10.63 4.86
C ILE A 220 17.48 -10.44 4.67
N LYS A 221 17.95 -10.41 3.43
CA LYS A 221 19.36 -10.14 3.14
C LYS A 221 19.82 -8.73 3.52
N ALA A 222 19.00 -7.71 3.26
CA ALA A 222 19.32 -6.31 3.56
C ALA A 222 19.46 -6.06 5.07
N PHE A 223 18.73 -6.83 5.89
CA PHE A 223 18.79 -6.76 7.35
C PHE A 223 19.76 -7.78 7.99
N ASN A 224 20.43 -8.63 7.20
CA ASN A 224 21.32 -9.72 7.65
C ASN A 224 20.60 -10.71 8.59
N LEU A 225 19.40 -11.13 8.22
CA LEU A 225 18.55 -12.09 8.94
C LEU A 225 18.60 -13.47 8.30
#